data_9b7a6db8da38441b043baa6162ea164e
#
_entry.id   9b7a6db8da38441b043baa6162ea164e
#
_cell.length_a   1.000
_cell.length_b   1.000
_cell.length_c   1.000
_cell.angle_alpha   90.00
_cell.angle_beta   90.00
_cell.angle_gamma   90.00
#
_symmetry.space_group_name_H-M   'P 1'
#
loop_
_entity.id
_entity.type
_entity.pdbx_description
1 polymer ?
#
loop_
_entity_poly.entity_id
_entity_poly.type
_entity_poly.pdbx_seq_one_letter_code
_entity_poly.pdbx_strand_id
1 'polypeptide(L)'
;SGKKWDLYTETLLPNVDAGLAKAGKPKEGIDRLIEMKLSFDTDKARALSDTRFWGALALKPEEKMNVEDPLEMEKLADALPIERAASRWIVSDDADEIVERIRPYAELGFNHLVFHAPGPDQARFLELFGQQLAPKLRKAFG
;
A
#
# COMPACT_ATOMS: atom_id res chain seq x y z
N SER A 1 1.91 2.69 -4.26
CA SER A 1 1.52 1.33 -4.45
C SER A 1 2.57 0.50 -5.18
N GLY A 2 3.11 -0.49 -4.50
CA GLY A 2 4.30 -1.26 -4.77
C GLY A 2 4.39 -2.12 -6.03
N LYS A 3 3.64 -1.87 -7.08
CA LYS A 3 3.70 -2.69 -8.30
C LYS A 3 4.52 -2.11 -9.45
N LYS A 4 5.01 -0.90 -9.34
CA LYS A 4 5.83 -0.28 -10.38
C LYS A 4 7.13 0.24 -9.76
N TRP A 5 7.96 -0.68 -9.33
CA TRP A 5 9.25 -0.37 -8.73
C TRP A 5 10.07 0.55 -9.64
N ASP A 6 10.15 0.20 -10.92
CA ASP A 6 10.89 0.97 -11.94
C ASP A 6 10.38 2.42 -12.06
N LEU A 7 9.06 2.64 -11.84
CA LEU A 7 8.51 3.99 -11.84
C LEU A 7 9.12 4.86 -10.73
N TYR A 8 9.35 4.29 -9.55
CA TYR A 8 9.98 5.02 -8.45
C TYR A 8 11.46 5.26 -8.70
N THR A 9 12.20 4.23 -9.12
CA THR A 9 13.66 4.28 -9.25
C THR A 9 14.14 5.00 -10.49
N GLU A 10 13.42 4.88 -11.60
CA GLU A 10 13.86 5.41 -12.90
C GLU A 10 13.19 6.73 -13.29
N THR A 11 12.03 7.04 -12.70
CA THR A 11 11.25 8.22 -13.10
C THR A 11 10.96 9.18 -11.94
N LEU A 12 10.22 8.74 -10.92
CA LEU A 12 9.68 9.67 -9.92
C LEU A 12 10.77 10.26 -9.04
N LEU A 13 11.59 9.43 -8.39
CA LEU A 13 12.62 9.93 -7.48
C LEU A 13 13.71 10.74 -8.20
N PRO A 14 14.24 10.30 -9.38
CA PRO A 14 15.18 11.12 -10.16
C PRO A 14 14.60 12.48 -10.56
N ASN A 15 13.33 12.53 -10.98
CA ASN A 15 12.69 13.80 -11.35
C ASN A 15 12.46 14.72 -10.15
N VAL A 16 12.11 14.18 -8.99
CA VAL A 16 12.03 14.96 -7.74
C VAL A 16 13.39 15.55 -7.41
N ASP A 17 14.45 14.75 -7.45
CA ASP A 17 15.81 15.18 -7.17
C ASP A 17 16.29 16.26 -8.15
N ALA A 18 16.02 16.10 -9.44
CA ALA A 18 16.32 17.10 -10.45
C ALA A 18 15.56 18.41 -10.22
N GLY A 19 14.28 18.31 -9.83
CA GLY A 19 13.47 19.49 -9.49
C GLY A 19 14.00 20.25 -8.27
N LEU A 20 14.44 19.55 -7.23
CA LEU A 20 15.07 20.14 -6.06
C LEU A 20 16.36 20.85 -6.41
N ALA A 21 17.23 20.20 -7.17
CA ALA A 21 18.48 20.78 -7.63
C ALA A 21 18.26 22.08 -8.45
N LYS A 22 17.28 22.06 -9.36
CA LYS A 22 16.90 23.23 -10.16
C LYS A 22 16.37 24.37 -9.30
N ALA A 23 15.68 24.05 -8.21
CA ALA A 23 15.11 25.01 -7.28
C ALA A 23 16.10 25.47 -6.19
N GLY A 24 17.33 24.95 -6.15
CA GLY A 24 18.31 25.20 -5.11
C GLY A 24 17.88 24.72 -3.73
N LYS A 25 17.00 23.69 -3.66
CA LYS A 25 16.50 23.12 -2.41
C LYS A 25 17.29 21.86 -2.03
N PRO A 26 17.59 21.65 -0.75
CA PRO A 26 18.25 20.44 -0.28
C PRO A 26 17.33 19.23 -0.46
N LYS A 27 17.92 18.05 -0.64
CA LYS A 27 17.16 16.77 -0.70
C LYS A 27 16.63 16.37 0.68
N GLU A 28 17.31 16.77 1.72
CA GLU A 28 16.96 16.56 3.11
C GLU A 28 15.82 17.52 3.50
N GLY A 29 14.93 17.06 4.38
CA GLY A 29 13.85 17.89 4.94
C GLY A 29 12.61 18.01 4.06
N ILE A 30 12.52 17.27 2.95
CA ILE A 30 11.27 17.12 2.19
C ILE A 30 10.56 15.81 2.55
N ASP A 31 9.23 15.87 2.63
CA ASP A 31 8.41 14.68 2.76
C ASP A 31 8.31 13.94 1.43
N ARG A 32 8.82 12.71 1.42
CA ARG A 32 8.63 11.76 0.32
C ARG A 32 7.60 10.74 0.75
N LEU A 33 6.33 11.09 0.50
CA LEU A 33 5.20 10.32 0.93
C LEU A 33 4.92 9.15 -0.01
N ILE A 34 4.62 7.97 0.56
CA ILE A 34 4.11 6.82 -0.18
C ILE A 34 2.92 6.18 0.55
N GLU A 35 1.88 5.86 -0.23
CA GLU A 35 0.75 5.07 0.27
C GLU A 35 1.10 3.58 0.25
N MET A 36 1.03 2.97 1.42
CA MET A 36 1.20 1.53 1.63
C MET A 36 -0.17 0.88 1.81
N LYS A 37 -0.57 0.06 0.84
CA LYS A 37 -1.79 -0.74 0.92
C LYS A 37 -1.52 -1.96 1.78
N LEU A 38 -2.08 -1.97 2.99
CA LEU A 38 -1.79 -2.94 4.02
C LEU A 38 -3.07 -3.55 4.58
N SER A 39 -3.17 -4.87 4.54
CA SER A 39 -4.16 -5.65 5.28
C SER A 39 -3.45 -6.46 6.36
N PHE A 40 -3.57 -6.01 7.59
CA PHE A 40 -2.95 -6.62 8.76
C PHE A 40 -3.99 -7.01 9.80
N ASP A 41 -4.02 -8.26 10.16
CA ASP A 41 -4.79 -8.81 11.27
C ASP A 41 -4.04 -10.00 11.87
N THR A 42 -4.21 -10.26 13.15
CA THR A 42 -3.68 -11.48 13.81
C THR A 42 -4.33 -12.77 13.31
N ASP A 43 -5.47 -12.64 12.62
CA ASP A 43 -6.11 -13.71 11.86
C ASP A 43 -5.80 -13.51 10.36
N LYS A 44 -4.95 -14.36 9.82
CA LYS A 44 -4.54 -14.31 8.40
C LYS A 44 -5.71 -14.45 7.42
N ALA A 45 -6.70 -15.27 7.76
CA ALA A 45 -7.87 -15.44 6.91
C ALA A 45 -8.69 -14.14 6.85
N ARG A 46 -8.82 -13.44 7.97
CA ARG A 46 -9.45 -12.13 8.04
C ARG A 46 -8.66 -11.09 7.26
N ALA A 47 -7.34 -11.00 7.45
CA ALA A 47 -6.50 -10.09 6.69
C ALA A 47 -6.64 -10.30 5.18
N LEU A 48 -6.76 -11.55 4.73
CA LEU A 48 -6.99 -11.88 3.32
C LEU A 48 -8.39 -11.46 2.86
N SER A 49 -9.43 -11.82 3.62
CA SER A 49 -10.83 -11.55 3.25
C SER A 49 -11.14 -10.05 3.18
N ASP A 50 -10.53 -9.24 4.04
CA ASP A 50 -10.72 -7.80 4.07
C ASP A 50 -10.33 -7.11 2.75
N THR A 51 -9.40 -7.69 1.98
CA THR A 51 -8.99 -7.16 0.67
C THR A 51 -10.12 -7.18 -0.37
N ARG A 52 -11.17 -7.99 -0.16
CA ARG A 52 -12.34 -8.08 -1.03
C ARG A 52 -13.01 -6.72 -1.22
N PHE A 53 -13.09 -5.90 -0.18
CA PHE A 53 -13.71 -4.58 -0.22
C PHE A 53 -13.19 -3.67 -1.34
N TRP A 54 -11.92 -3.88 -1.74
CA TRP A 54 -11.26 -3.09 -2.77
C TRP A 54 -10.89 -3.95 -3.99
N GLY A 55 -11.61 -5.03 -4.21
CA GLY A 55 -11.35 -5.98 -5.30
C GLY A 55 -11.26 -5.33 -6.68
N ALA A 56 -12.02 -4.27 -6.93
CA ALA A 56 -12.01 -3.51 -8.18
C ALA A 56 -10.63 -2.93 -8.54
N LEU A 57 -9.74 -2.70 -7.56
CA LEU A 57 -8.36 -2.28 -7.81
C LEU A 57 -7.52 -3.33 -8.54
N ALA A 58 -7.93 -4.59 -8.50
CA ALA A 58 -7.24 -5.70 -9.15
C ALA A 58 -7.78 -6.00 -10.56
N LEU A 59 -8.87 -5.36 -10.96
CA LEU A 59 -9.36 -5.45 -12.34
C LEU A 59 -8.36 -4.80 -13.29
N LYS A 60 -8.11 -5.46 -14.41
CA LYS A 60 -7.27 -4.93 -15.48
C LYS A 60 -8.02 -3.84 -16.26
N PRO A 61 -7.32 -2.97 -16.99
CA PRO A 61 -7.97 -1.93 -17.79
C PRO A 61 -9.02 -2.49 -18.76
N GLU A 62 -8.72 -3.60 -19.42
CA GLU A 62 -9.64 -4.25 -20.36
C GLU A 62 -10.88 -4.85 -19.71
N GLU A 63 -10.82 -5.25 -18.43
CA GLU A 63 -11.94 -5.83 -17.69
C GLU A 63 -12.93 -4.78 -17.20
N LYS A 64 -12.49 -3.54 -17.08
CA LYS A 64 -13.33 -2.40 -16.65
C LYS A 64 -13.57 -1.36 -17.74
N MET A 65 -13.12 -1.65 -18.96
CA MET A 65 -13.38 -0.79 -20.11
C MET A 65 -14.88 -0.81 -20.40
N ASN A 66 -15.48 0.37 -20.52
CA ASN A 66 -16.92 0.56 -20.74
C ASN A 66 -17.84 0.14 -19.56
N VAL A 67 -17.28 -0.08 -18.36
CA VAL A 67 -18.08 -0.30 -17.15
C VAL A 67 -18.24 1.06 -16.45
N GLU A 68 -19.41 1.67 -16.64
CA GLU A 68 -19.72 2.99 -16.06
C GLU A 68 -20.57 2.87 -14.79
N ASP A 69 -21.32 1.76 -14.64
CA ASP A 69 -22.14 1.49 -13.47
C ASP A 69 -21.28 0.95 -12.32
N PRO A 70 -21.25 1.64 -11.13
CA PRO A 70 -20.54 1.15 -9.95
C PRO A 70 -20.97 -0.24 -9.47
N LEU A 71 -22.25 -0.59 -9.60
CA LEU A 71 -22.78 -1.90 -9.20
C LEU A 71 -22.31 -3.02 -10.16
N GLU A 72 -22.13 -2.70 -11.43
CA GLU A 72 -21.52 -3.62 -12.37
C GLU A 72 -20.03 -3.82 -12.06
N MET A 73 -19.32 -2.74 -11.73
CA MET A 73 -17.93 -2.81 -11.29
C MET A 73 -17.76 -3.68 -10.04
N GLU A 74 -18.66 -3.54 -9.07
CA GLU A 74 -18.68 -4.35 -7.85
C GLU A 74 -18.87 -5.84 -8.17
N LYS A 75 -19.84 -6.19 -9.03
CA LYS A 75 -20.06 -7.58 -9.46
C LYS A 75 -18.83 -8.19 -10.12
N LEU A 76 -18.14 -7.43 -10.98
CA LEU A 76 -16.90 -7.88 -11.61
C LEU A 76 -15.80 -8.10 -10.57
N ALA A 77 -15.69 -7.21 -9.59
CA ALA A 77 -14.72 -7.32 -8.50
C ALA A 77 -15.00 -8.53 -7.60
N ASP A 78 -16.27 -8.78 -7.27
CA ASP A 78 -16.69 -9.89 -6.42
C ASP A 78 -16.48 -11.26 -7.07
N ALA A 79 -16.53 -11.31 -8.41
CA ALA A 79 -16.23 -12.52 -9.17
C ALA A 79 -14.74 -12.89 -9.19
N LEU A 80 -13.84 -11.99 -8.77
CA LEU A 80 -12.40 -12.29 -8.75
C LEU A 80 -12.05 -13.31 -7.66
N PRO A 81 -11.09 -14.21 -7.92
CA PRO A 81 -10.43 -14.97 -6.85
C PRO A 81 -9.87 -14.03 -5.78
N ILE A 82 -9.95 -14.41 -4.51
CA ILE A 82 -9.52 -13.55 -3.39
C ILE A 82 -8.02 -13.23 -3.48
N GLU A 83 -7.21 -14.14 -3.97
CA GLU A 83 -5.77 -13.96 -4.16
C GLU A 83 -5.49 -12.84 -5.17
N ARG A 84 -6.37 -12.69 -6.16
CA ARG A 84 -6.26 -11.62 -7.14
C ARG A 84 -6.62 -10.27 -6.51
N ALA A 85 -7.69 -10.17 -5.74
CA ALA A 85 -8.03 -8.97 -4.97
C ALA A 85 -6.88 -8.58 -4.04
N ALA A 86 -6.36 -9.56 -3.30
CA ALA A 86 -5.23 -9.39 -2.36
C ALA A 86 -3.92 -8.98 -3.04
N SER A 87 -3.76 -9.26 -4.34
CA SER A 87 -2.52 -8.96 -5.06
C SER A 87 -2.11 -7.48 -5.07
N ARG A 88 -3.00 -6.59 -4.67
CA ARG A 88 -2.75 -5.13 -4.58
C ARG A 88 -2.31 -4.69 -3.18
N TRP A 89 -2.24 -5.61 -2.23
CA TRP A 89 -2.04 -5.35 -0.81
C TRP A 89 -0.81 -6.08 -0.27
N ILE A 90 -0.22 -5.54 0.77
CA ILE A 90 0.59 -6.30 1.70
C ILE A 90 -0.41 -6.98 2.64
N VAL A 91 -0.51 -8.31 2.59
CA VAL A 91 -1.41 -9.09 3.46
C VAL A 91 -0.53 -9.94 4.37
N SER A 92 -0.68 -9.78 5.67
CA SER A 92 0.07 -10.57 6.66
C SER A 92 -0.61 -10.55 8.03
N ASP A 93 -0.36 -11.59 8.80
CA ASP A 93 -0.64 -11.73 10.24
C ASP A 93 0.63 -11.54 11.08
N ASP A 94 1.78 -11.30 10.43
CA ASP A 94 3.08 -11.08 11.06
C ASP A 94 3.59 -9.65 10.82
N ALA A 95 3.74 -8.90 11.90
CA ALA A 95 4.22 -7.52 11.85
C ALA A 95 5.71 -7.43 11.42
N ASP A 96 6.53 -8.44 11.70
CA ASP A 96 7.94 -8.44 11.26
C ASP A 96 8.03 -8.68 9.74
N GLU A 97 7.21 -9.56 9.18
CA GLU A 97 7.09 -9.72 7.73
C GLU A 97 6.71 -8.39 7.05
N ILE A 98 5.77 -7.66 7.64
CA ILE A 98 5.34 -6.36 7.10
C ILE A 98 6.50 -5.35 7.10
N VAL A 99 7.26 -5.27 8.19
CA VAL A 99 8.44 -4.38 8.28
C VAL A 99 9.43 -4.70 7.15
N GLU A 100 9.74 -5.99 6.94
CA GLU A 100 10.67 -6.38 5.87
C GLU A 100 10.13 -6.08 4.46
N ARG A 101 8.84 -6.19 4.25
CA ARG A 101 8.20 -5.83 2.95
C ARG A 101 8.16 -4.32 2.70
N ILE A 102 8.22 -3.51 3.75
CA ILE A 102 8.27 -2.04 3.67
C ILE A 102 9.70 -1.53 3.53
N ARG A 103 10.69 -2.25 4.08
CA ARG A 103 12.10 -1.84 4.11
C ARG A 103 12.63 -1.29 2.79
N PRO A 104 12.42 -1.95 1.63
CA PRO A 104 12.93 -1.43 0.36
C PRO A 104 12.43 -0.02 0.02
N TYR A 105 11.21 0.34 0.43
CA TYR A 105 10.68 1.69 0.19
C TYR A 105 11.35 2.73 1.09
N ALA A 106 11.58 2.42 2.36
CA ALA A 106 12.34 3.29 3.26
C ALA A 106 13.78 3.49 2.75
N GLU A 107 14.44 2.44 2.27
CA GLU A 107 15.79 2.49 1.70
C GLU A 107 15.85 3.32 0.41
N LEU A 108 14.76 3.41 -0.36
CA LEU A 108 14.65 4.35 -1.49
C LEU A 108 14.51 5.81 -1.06
N GLY A 109 14.34 6.07 0.24
CA GLY A 109 14.21 7.42 0.80
C GLY A 109 12.78 7.91 0.94
N PHE A 110 11.77 7.03 0.87
CA PHE A 110 10.42 7.38 1.34
C PHE A 110 10.43 7.46 2.86
N ASN A 111 10.16 8.65 3.39
CA ASN A 111 10.25 8.98 4.81
C ASN A 111 8.89 9.28 5.45
N HIS A 112 7.81 9.25 4.66
CA HIS A 112 6.45 9.47 5.12
C HIS A 112 5.55 8.33 4.60
N LEU A 113 5.24 7.37 5.46
CA LEU A 113 4.43 6.21 5.12
C LEU A 113 2.97 6.45 5.51
N VAL A 114 2.06 6.40 4.54
CA VAL A 114 0.62 6.46 4.77
C VAL A 114 0.04 5.08 4.58
N PHE A 115 -0.67 4.58 5.59
CA PHE A 115 -1.24 3.24 5.55
C PHE A 115 -2.72 3.30 5.21
N HIS A 116 -3.10 2.50 4.21
CA HIS A 116 -4.48 2.31 3.80
C HIS A 116 -4.87 0.86 4.10
N ALA A 117 -5.83 0.66 5.03
CA ALA A 117 -6.39 -0.64 5.36
C ALA A 117 -7.69 -0.89 4.57
N PRO A 118 -7.88 -2.11 4.00
CA PRO A 118 -9.00 -2.39 3.13
C PRO A 118 -10.29 -2.78 3.85
N GLY A 119 -10.20 -3.31 5.08
CA GLY A 119 -11.32 -3.91 5.79
C GLY A 119 -12.32 -2.90 6.35
N PRO A 120 -13.54 -3.34 6.66
CA PRO A 120 -14.58 -2.48 7.22
C PRO A 120 -14.34 -2.13 8.69
N ASP A 121 -13.61 -2.98 9.44
CA ASP A 121 -13.33 -2.80 10.85
C ASP A 121 -12.07 -1.96 11.07
N GLN A 122 -12.18 -0.67 10.79
CA GLN A 122 -11.06 0.25 10.91
C GLN A 122 -10.58 0.43 12.36
N ALA A 123 -11.49 0.31 13.34
CA ALA A 123 -11.13 0.42 14.75
C ALA A 123 -10.17 -0.72 15.17
N ARG A 124 -10.49 -1.95 14.78
CA ARG A 124 -9.61 -3.11 15.00
C ARG A 124 -8.26 -2.96 14.29
N PHE A 125 -8.28 -2.51 13.04
CA PHE A 125 -7.02 -2.26 12.34
C PHE A 125 -6.14 -1.24 13.08
N LEU A 126 -6.72 -0.11 13.51
CA LEU A 126 -5.97 0.93 14.23
C LEU A 126 -5.42 0.42 15.56
N GLU A 127 -6.19 -0.39 16.29
CA GLU A 127 -5.74 -1.01 17.53
C GLU A 127 -4.53 -1.94 17.29
N LEU A 128 -4.66 -2.91 16.39
CA LEU A 128 -3.59 -3.85 16.07
C LEU A 128 -2.37 -3.15 15.48
N PHE A 129 -2.57 -2.19 14.59
CA PHE A 129 -1.51 -1.36 14.03
C PHE A 129 -0.75 -0.61 15.14
N GLY A 130 -1.47 0.05 16.04
CA GLY A 130 -0.88 0.84 17.12
C GLY A 130 -0.10 -0.02 18.13
N GLN A 131 -0.63 -1.19 18.46
CA GLN A 131 -0.04 -2.07 19.47
C GLN A 131 1.12 -2.92 18.93
N GLN A 132 1.03 -3.42 17.69
CA GLN A 132 1.95 -4.43 17.19
C GLN A 132 2.85 -3.94 16.07
N LEU A 133 2.34 -3.16 15.13
CA LEU A 133 3.09 -2.80 13.93
C LEU A 133 3.81 -1.44 14.06
N ALA A 134 3.14 -0.39 14.54
CA ALA A 134 3.72 0.94 14.63
C ALA A 134 5.00 1.01 15.49
N PRO A 135 5.12 0.32 16.64
CA PRO A 135 6.36 0.28 17.40
C PRO A 135 7.53 -0.34 16.61
N LYS A 136 7.25 -1.41 15.84
CA LYS A 136 8.26 -2.09 15.03
C LYS A 136 8.71 -1.22 13.85
N LEU A 137 7.77 -0.53 13.18
CA LEU A 137 8.10 0.40 12.10
C LEU A 137 8.96 1.57 12.61
N ARG A 138 8.62 2.15 13.77
CA ARG A 138 9.43 3.21 14.39
C ARG A 138 10.83 2.73 14.78
N LYS A 139 10.94 1.50 15.28
CA LYS A 139 12.24 0.91 15.59
C LYS A 139 13.10 0.67 14.35
N ALA A 140 12.47 0.32 13.23
CA ALA A 140 13.16 -0.05 12.00
C ALA A 140 13.55 1.17 11.14
N PHE A 141 12.75 2.24 11.15
CA PHE A 141 12.85 3.34 10.20
C PHE A 141 12.82 4.74 10.85
N GLY A 142 12.54 4.84 12.15
CA GLY A 142 12.44 6.12 12.89
C GLY A 142 13.77 6.66 13.40
#